data_d61581bda287f80962b64c19dc459aab
#
_entry.id   d61581bda287f80962b64c19dc459aab
#
_cell.length_a   1.000
_cell.length_b   1.000
_cell.length_c   1.000
_cell.angle_alpha   90.00
_cell.angle_beta   90.00
_cell.angle_gamma   90.00
#
_symmetry.space_group_name_H-M   'P 1'
#
loop_
_entity.id
_entity.type
_entity.pdbx_description
1 polymer ?
#
loop_
_entity_poly.entity_id
_entity_poly.type
_entity_poly.pdbx_seq_one_letter_code
_entity_poly.pdbx_strand_id
1 'polypeptide(L)'
;MEIKIDTETLLKGISRVQGILEKRSQMPILSTVLLTAKENELEISATDLEIGFQDSYPVETIEQGSITISGKNLLDITRETNSRKIYISEKENNWIYISDNNAQYNLSCLPADEFPVLTEPKDIVMIEIESKIVTEMINKTIYSITMEEAGFKLSGVFMEKINKDGENFLRMVATDGHRLSLIDKKIPDIQKIDMKQGVMIPKKGLSELNKLAMENGNILFGLKQNNLVARKGKALIVIRLLDAKFPDYKNVIPTKKEDKENIITINRRPLLEAMRRMMIIRSDQYQGVKVNIGVDYLEMVSINPNLGNVDEKIEIKYDGELIEMGFNPRYFIDALQSMDSDIIYLNINDQTSPCLITGDQDVGFLGLIMPMRV
;
A
#
# COMPACT_ATOMS: atom_id res chain seq x y z
N MET A 1 27.51 17.10 -16.62
CA MET A 1 26.87 17.37 -15.31
C MET A 1 27.88 17.27 -14.19
N GLU A 2 27.91 18.26 -13.27
CA GLU A 2 28.82 18.27 -12.11
C GLU A 2 28.12 18.90 -10.90
N ILE A 3 28.06 18.17 -9.76
CA ILE A 3 27.33 18.60 -8.55
C ILE A 3 28.05 18.22 -7.26
N LYS A 4 27.71 18.97 -6.17
CA LYS A 4 27.98 18.58 -4.78
C LYS A 4 26.66 18.57 -4.01
N ILE A 5 26.34 17.46 -3.39
CA ILE A 5 25.08 17.27 -2.67
C ILE A 5 25.34 16.80 -1.23
N ASP A 6 24.50 17.26 -0.32
CA ASP A 6 24.48 16.75 1.05
C ASP A 6 24.09 15.28 1.07
N THR A 7 24.85 14.45 1.81
CA THR A 7 24.68 12.99 1.83
C THR A 7 23.29 12.55 2.32
N GLU A 8 22.75 13.21 3.36
CA GLU A 8 21.43 12.89 3.89
C GLU A 8 20.33 13.24 2.88
N THR A 9 20.51 14.37 2.17
CA THR A 9 19.58 14.81 1.11
C THR A 9 19.56 13.81 -0.05
N LEU A 10 20.72 13.36 -0.51
CA LEU A 10 20.82 12.35 -1.56
C LEU A 10 20.24 11.02 -1.10
N LEU A 11 20.56 10.58 0.12
CA LEU A 11 20.02 9.33 0.70
C LEU A 11 18.50 9.34 0.77
N LYS A 12 17.91 10.47 1.19
CA LYS A 12 16.46 10.66 1.20
C LYS A 12 15.87 10.50 -0.19
N GLY A 13 16.44 11.18 -1.19
CA GLY A 13 15.95 11.12 -2.58
C GLY A 13 16.03 9.74 -3.19
N ILE A 14 17.19 9.07 -3.07
CA ILE A 14 17.38 7.74 -3.65
C ILE A 14 16.57 6.66 -2.92
N SER A 15 16.43 6.76 -1.60
CA SER A 15 15.60 5.80 -0.82
C SER A 15 14.14 5.83 -1.26
N ARG A 16 13.64 6.98 -1.67
CA ARG A 16 12.25 7.15 -2.13
C ARG A 16 11.91 6.36 -3.39
N VAL A 17 12.86 6.23 -4.28
CA VAL A 17 12.67 5.60 -5.59
C VAL A 17 12.99 4.09 -5.61
N GLN A 18 13.56 3.53 -4.56
CA GLN A 18 14.00 2.13 -4.52
C GLN A 18 12.89 1.11 -4.78
N GLY A 19 11.65 1.41 -4.39
CA GLY A 19 10.50 0.53 -4.61
C GLY A 19 10.01 0.51 -6.07
N ILE A 20 10.40 1.51 -6.86
CA ILE A 20 10.02 1.64 -8.26
C ILE A 20 11.00 0.87 -9.14
N LEU A 21 12.30 0.96 -8.82
CA LEU A 21 13.36 0.37 -9.63
C LEU A 21 13.21 -1.15 -9.79
N GLU A 22 13.34 -1.63 -11.00
CA GLU A 22 13.32 -3.05 -11.29
C GLU A 22 14.68 -3.70 -11.01
N LYS A 23 14.66 -4.75 -10.18
CA LYS A 23 15.89 -5.50 -9.83
C LYS A 23 16.36 -6.44 -10.94
N ARG A 24 15.46 -6.90 -11.82
CA ARG A 24 15.70 -7.83 -12.92
C ARG A 24 14.81 -7.45 -14.09
N SER A 25 15.19 -6.43 -14.84
CA SER A 25 14.47 -6.01 -16.05
C SER A 25 15.19 -6.49 -17.32
N GLN A 26 14.41 -6.76 -18.35
CA GLN A 26 14.94 -6.91 -19.71
C GLN A 26 15.45 -5.58 -20.28
N MET A 27 15.04 -4.46 -19.67
CA MET A 27 15.50 -3.10 -19.99
C MET A 27 16.38 -2.58 -18.85
N PRO A 28 17.72 -2.62 -18.97
CA PRO A 28 18.65 -2.23 -17.90
C PRO A 28 18.43 -0.82 -17.37
N ILE A 29 17.94 0.10 -18.20
CA ILE A 29 17.70 1.49 -17.83
C ILE A 29 16.65 1.65 -16.71
N LEU A 30 15.70 0.69 -16.56
CA LEU A 30 14.68 0.70 -15.50
C LEU A 30 15.26 0.34 -14.11
N SER A 31 16.51 -0.11 -14.04
CA SER A 31 17.25 -0.28 -12.79
C SER A 31 18.05 0.96 -12.39
N THR A 32 18.03 1.99 -13.22
CA THR A 32 18.74 3.26 -13.01
C THR A 32 17.80 4.35 -12.52
N VAL A 33 18.38 5.38 -11.92
CA VAL A 33 17.73 6.66 -11.67
C VAL A 33 18.29 7.70 -12.64
N LEU A 34 17.44 8.58 -13.10
CA LEU A 34 17.86 9.78 -13.84
C LEU A 34 18.08 10.91 -12.84
N LEU A 35 19.27 11.47 -12.83
CA LEU A 35 19.63 12.66 -12.08
C LEU A 35 19.74 13.82 -13.07
N THR A 36 18.95 14.87 -12.87
CA THR A 36 18.99 16.08 -13.70
C THR A 36 19.32 17.27 -12.83
N ALA A 37 20.53 17.81 -12.99
CA ALA A 37 20.99 18.99 -12.29
C ALA A 37 20.56 20.26 -13.03
N LYS A 38 19.78 21.09 -12.35
CA LYS A 38 19.40 22.46 -12.73
C LYS A 38 20.16 23.43 -11.84
N GLU A 39 19.89 24.73 -11.90
CA GLU A 39 20.71 25.77 -11.24
C GLU A 39 21.02 25.51 -9.76
N ASN A 40 20.05 25.18 -8.93
CA ASN A 40 20.22 24.84 -7.51
C ASN A 40 19.38 23.65 -7.09
N GLU A 41 18.95 22.84 -8.04
CA GLU A 41 18.08 21.70 -7.84
C GLU A 41 18.60 20.46 -8.55
N LEU A 42 18.58 19.34 -7.84
CA LEU A 42 18.74 18.01 -8.39
C LEU A 42 17.37 17.34 -8.48
N GLU A 43 16.90 17.12 -9.68
CA GLU A 43 15.72 16.32 -9.96
C GLU A 43 16.13 14.85 -10.03
N ILE A 44 15.46 14.01 -9.25
CA ILE A 44 15.65 12.55 -9.23
C ILE A 44 14.40 11.91 -9.79
N SER A 45 14.53 11.18 -10.90
CA SER A 45 13.44 10.48 -11.56
C SER A 45 13.69 8.99 -11.63
N ALA A 46 12.62 8.19 -11.47
CA ALA A 46 12.64 6.75 -11.60
C ALA A 46 11.32 6.26 -12.24
N THR A 47 11.39 5.17 -13.00
CA THR A 47 10.19 4.56 -13.58
C THR A 47 10.40 3.07 -13.84
N ASP A 48 9.30 2.30 -13.79
CA ASP A 48 9.18 0.92 -14.28
C ASP A 48 8.19 0.82 -15.46
N LEU A 49 7.87 1.95 -16.10
CA LEU A 49 6.88 2.15 -17.16
C LEU A 49 5.41 2.10 -16.70
N GLU A 50 5.12 1.57 -15.50
CA GLU A 50 3.79 1.59 -14.91
C GLU A 50 3.68 2.66 -13.82
N ILE A 51 4.77 2.88 -13.11
CA ILE A 51 4.89 3.92 -12.08
C ILE A 51 6.04 4.83 -12.47
N GLY A 52 5.78 6.12 -12.50
CA GLY A 52 6.82 7.14 -12.63
C GLY A 52 6.84 8.01 -11.38
N PHE A 53 8.02 8.35 -10.92
CA PHE A 53 8.24 9.22 -9.78
C PHE A 53 9.33 10.25 -10.11
N GLN A 54 9.11 11.47 -9.65
CA GLN A 54 10.04 12.58 -9.79
C GLN A 54 9.97 13.46 -8.53
N ASP A 55 11.10 13.88 -8.02
CA ASP A 55 11.18 14.84 -6.92
C ASP A 55 12.44 15.69 -7.05
N SER A 56 12.45 16.87 -6.45
CA SER A 56 13.57 17.83 -6.55
C SER A 56 14.15 18.14 -5.18
N TYR A 57 15.46 18.17 -5.12
CA TYR A 57 16.26 18.35 -3.91
C TYR A 57 17.27 19.51 -4.07
N PRO A 58 17.59 20.23 -2.99
CA PRO A 58 18.62 21.26 -3.06
C PRO A 58 20.00 20.64 -3.33
N VAL A 59 20.77 21.30 -4.20
CA VAL A 59 22.11 20.85 -4.60
C VAL A 59 22.98 22.06 -4.94
N GLU A 60 24.29 21.93 -4.79
CA GLU A 60 25.28 22.84 -5.33
C GLU A 60 25.63 22.36 -6.75
N THR A 61 25.12 23.06 -7.76
CA THR A 61 25.36 22.73 -9.16
C THR A 61 26.57 23.49 -9.67
N ILE A 62 27.58 22.76 -10.13
CA ILE A 62 28.79 23.30 -10.77
C ILE A 62 28.54 23.34 -12.29
N GLU A 63 28.03 22.25 -12.85
CA GLU A 63 27.66 22.14 -14.25
C GLU A 63 26.29 21.41 -14.39
N GLN A 64 25.37 22.05 -15.11
CA GLN A 64 24.05 21.48 -15.38
C GLN A 64 24.16 20.27 -16.34
N GLY A 65 23.18 19.38 -16.31
CA GLY A 65 23.11 18.24 -17.19
C GLY A 65 22.29 17.09 -16.61
N SER A 66 22.28 15.97 -17.30
CA SER A 66 21.51 14.80 -16.89
C SER A 66 22.35 13.54 -17.04
N ILE A 67 22.31 12.67 -16.05
CA ILE A 67 22.99 11.36 -16.06
C ILE A 67 22.05 10.28 -15.54
N THR A 68 22.23 9.05 -16.02
CA THR A 68 21.62 7.89 -15.39
C THR A 68 22.64 7.16 -14.52
N ILE A 69 22.20 6.55 -13.44
CA ILE A 69 23.07 5.76 -12.57
C ILE A 69 22.29 4.61 -11.96
N SER A 70 22.94 3.45 -11.76
CA SER A 70 22.34 2.36 -11.02
C SER A 70 21.83 2.83 -9.66
N GLY A 71 20.51 2.77 -9.46
CA GLY A 71 19.89 3.23 -8.21
C GLY A 71 20.33 2.43 -7.01
N LYS A 72 20.65 1.13 -7.20
CA LYS A 72 21.22 0.28 -6.15
C LYS A 72 22.62 0.75 -5.77
N ASN A 73 23.50 0.90 -6.75
CA ASN A 73 24.89 1.28 -6.47
C ASN A 73 24.96 2.67 -5.82
N LEU A 74 24.16 3.62 -6.31
CA LEU A 74 24.11 4.97 -5.72
C LEU A 74 23.60 4.93 -4.28
N LEU A 75 22.59 4.11 -3.97
CA LEU A 75 22.10 3.95 -2.62
C LEU A 75 23.16 3.33 -1.69
N ASP A 76 23.82 2.26 -2.15
CA ASP A 76 24.86 1.57 -1.36
C ASP A 76 26.04 2.50 -1.08
N ILE A 77 26.54 3.24 -2.09
CA ILE A 77 27.58 4.26 -1.93
C ILE A 77 27.15 5.32 -0.92
N THR A 78 25.95 5.87 -1.08
CA THR A 78 25.45 6.94 -0.23
C THR A 78 25.30 6.50 1.24
N ARG A 79 24.91 5.25 1.47
CA ARG A 79 24.78 4.66 2.84
C ARG A 79 26.12 4.45 3.53
N GLU A 80 27.13 4.02 2.77
CA GLU A 80 28.47 3.73 3.31
C GLU A 80 29.33 5.01 3.41
N THR A 81 28.88 6.13 2.85
CA THR A 81 29.59 7.42 2.91
C THR A 81 29.48 8.04 4.30
N ASN A 82 30.63 8.34 4.91
CA ASN A 82 30.73 9.05 6.19
C ASN A 82 30.92 10.58 6.01
N SER A 83 31.11 11.05 4.80
CA SER A 83 31.29 12.47 4.49
C SER A 83 29.96 13.18 4.43
N ARG A 84 29.93 14.45 4.84
CA ARG A 84 28.72 15.28 4.78
C ARG A 84 28.22 15.56 3.36
N LYS A 85 29.14 15.64 2.40
CA LYS A 85 28.84 15.90 1.00
C LYS A 85 29.43 14.84 0.09
N ILE A 86 28.71 14.52 -0.97
CA ILE A 86 29.13 13.67 -2.08
C ILE A 86 29.28 14.54 -3.31
N TYR A 87 30.38 14.34 -4.03
CA TYR A 87 30.64 14.96 -5.32
C TYR A 87 30.31 13.95 -6.42
N ILE A 88 29.58 14.37 -7.44
CA ILE A 88 29.18 13.54 -8.60
C ILE A 88 29.50 14.32 -9.87
N SER A 89 30.25 13.72 -10.80
CA SER A 89 30.49 14.30 -12.11
C SER A 89 30.42 13.27 -13.24
N GLU A 90 29.87 13.69 -14.34
CA GLU A 90 29.91 12.97 -15.60
C GLU A 90 31.30 12.99 -16.20
N LYS A 91 31.72 11.89 -16.81
CA LYS A 91 32.95 11.73 -17.53
C LYS A 91 32.68 11.32 -18.99
N GLU A 92 33.67 11.33 -19.81
CA GLU A 92 33.56 10.82 -21.18
C GLU A 92 33.15 9.34 -21.24
N ASN A 93 32.55 8.92 -22.37
CA ASN A 93 32.17 7.55 -22.66
C ASN A 93 31.19 6.91 -21.68
N ASN A 94 30.21 7.66 -21.18
CA ASN A 94 29.19 7.20 -20.26
C ASN A 94 29.75 6.65 -18.93
N TRP A 95 30.75 7.33 -18.39
CA TRP A 95 31.24 7.07 -17.04
C TRP A 95 30.82 8.18 -16.08
N ILE A 96 30.60 7.81 -14.83
CA ILE A 96 30.29 8.71 -13.72
C ILE A 96 31.37 8.55 -12.66
N TYR A 97 31.92 9.67 -12.23
CA TYR A 97 32.79 9.74 -11.09
C TYR A 97 32.00 10.21 -9.86
N ILE A 98 32.10 9.43 -8.78
CA ILE A 98 31.51 9.78 -7.48
C ILE A 98 32.63 9.77 -6.47
N SER A 99 32.71 10.80 -5.63
CA SER A 99 33.67 10.82 -4.54
C SER A 99 33.10 11.45 -3.28
N ASP A 100 33.57 10.95 -2.17
CA ASP A 100 33.58 11.64 -0.89
C ASP A 100 35.02 12.00 -0.52
N ASN A 101 35.30 12.40 0.73
CA ASN A 101 36.64 12.75 1.13
C ASN A 101 37.63 11.56 1.15
N ASN A 102 37.14 10.31 1.13
CA ASN A 102 37.94 9.11 1.38
C ASN A 102 37.90 8.12 0.21
N ALA A 103 36.75 7.97 -0.44
CA ALA A 103 36.54 6.98 -1.49
C ALA A 103 36.25 7.62 -2.84
N GLN A 104 36.64 6.95 -3.91
CA GLN A 104 36.41 7.36 -5.30
C GLN A 104 35.83 6.17 -6.08
N TYR A 105 34.72 6.39 -6.75
CA TYR A 105 34.03 5.39 -7.54
C TYR A 105 33.94 5.87 -8.99
N ASN A 106 34.25 4.95 -9.92
CA ASN A 106 33.99 5.14 -11.33
C ASN A 106 32.98 4.10 -11.77
N LEU A 107 31.80 4.52 -12.20
CA LEU A 107 30.70 3.66 -12.58
C LEU A 107 30.30 3.91 -14.03
N SER A 108 29.98 2.86 -14.77
CA SER A 108 29.37 3.00 -16.08
C SER A 108 27.91 3.45 -15.92
N CYS A 109 27.44 4.29 -16.83
CA CYS A 109 26.04 4.71 -16.90
C CYS A 109 25.45 4.42 -18.28
N LEU A 110 24.15 4.61 -18.41
CA LEU A 110 23.45 4.58 -19.70
C LEU A 110 23.18 6.01 -20.16
N PRO A 111 23.01 6.25 -21.47
CA PRO A 111 22.67 7.56 -21.98
C PRO A 111 21.39 8.11 -21.34
N ALA A 112 21.42 9.35 -20.88
CA ALA A 112 20.29 9.97 -20.20
C ALA A 112 19.08 10.19 -21.14
N ASP A 113 19.31 10.36 -22.43
CA ASP A 113 18.30 10.53 -23.47
C ASP A 113 17.53 9.24 -23.79
N GLU A 114 18.06 8.08 -23.40
CA GLU A 114 17.35 6.78 -23.47
C GLU A 114 16.42 6.58 -22.27
N PHE A 115 16.48 7.40 -21.22
CA PHE A 115 15.64 7.24 -20.05
C PHE A 115 14.17 7.57 -20.37
N PRO A 116 13.21 6.68 -20.02
CA PRO A 116 11.80 6.90 -20.34
C PRO A 116 11.27 8.18 -19.66
N VAL A 117 10.74 9.09 -20.49
CA VAL A 117 10.20 10.36 -19.97
C VAL A 117 8.93 10.12 -19.19
N LEU A 118 8.90 10.61 -17.96
CA LEU A 118 7.67 10.65 -17.17
C LEU A 118 6.72 11.69 -17.78
N THR A 119 5.68 11.22 -18.44
CA THR A 119 4.68 12.11 -19.04
C THR A 119 3.52 12.31 -18.08
N GLU A 120 3.44 13.52 -17.51
CA GLU A 120 2.24 13.92 -16.79
C GLU A 120 1.14 14.29 -17.78
N PRO A 121 -0.11 13.78 -17.61
CA PRO A 121 -1.23 14.21 -18.43
C PRO A 121 -1.48 15.73 -18.31
N LYS A 122 -1.62 16.41 -19.44
CA LYS A 122 -1.94 17.86 -19.47
C LYS A 122 -3.39 18.08 -19.01
N ASP A 123 -3.67 19.24 -18.44
CA ASP A 123 -5.01 19.69 -18.02
C ASP A 123 -5.74 18.69 -17.10
N ILE A 124 -5.03 18.12 -16.15
CA ILE A 124 -5.59 17.23 -15.12
C ILE A 124 -6.29 18.06 -14.03
N VAL A 125 -7.51 17.66 -13.69
CA VAL A 125 -8.20 18.21 -12.52
C VAL A 125 -7.64 17.55 -11.27
N MET A 126 -7.11 18.36 -10.37
CA MET A 126 -6.57 17.91 -9.08
C MET A 126 -7.48 18.40 -7.95
N ILE A 127 -7.62 17.55 -6.93
CA ILE A 127 -8.25 17.91 -5.65
C ILE A 127 -7.24 17.73 -4.52
N GLU A 128 -7.45 18.45 -3.45
CA GLU A 128 -6.61 18.35 -2.26
C GLU A 128 -7.23 17.36 -1.26
N ILE A 129 -6.43 16.42 -0.77
CA ILE A 129 -6.84 15.42 0.22
C ILE A 129 -5.80 15.42 1.34
N GLU A 130 -6.25 15.34 2.59
CA GLU A 130 -5.32 15.16 3.71
C GLU A 130 -4.51 13.86 3.54
N SER A 131 -3.21 13.95 3.67
CA SER A 131 -2.29 12.80 3.54
C SER A 131 -2.67 11.66 4.48
N LYS A 132 -3.13 11.99 5.69
CA LYS A 132 -3.58 11.00 6.68
C LYS A 132 -4.76 10.17 6.17
N ILE A 133 -5.72 10.79 5.48
CA ILE A 133 -6.88 10.09 4.90
C ILE A 133 -6.41 9.11 3.82
N VAL A 134 -5.51 9.54 2.93
CA VAL A 134 -4.96 8.67 1.87
C VAL A 134 -4.22 7.47 2.48
N THR A 135 -3.35 7.72 3.47
CA THR A 135 -2.59 6.68 4.18
C THR A 135 -3.52 5.69 4.88
N GLU A 136 -4.55 6.19 5.57
CA GLU A 136 -5.53 5.34 6.25
C GLU A 136 -6.29 4.45 5.25
N MET A 137 -6.78 5.02 4.15
CA MET A 137 -7.50 4.28 3.12
C MET A 137 -6.65 3.18 2.49
N ILE A 138 -5.38 3.47 2.20
CA ILE A 138 -4.46 2.49 1.64
C ILE A 138 -4.18 1.38 2.66
N ASN A 139 -3.80 1.72 3.89
CA ASN A 139 -3.42 0.74 4.92
C ASN A 139 -4.57 -0.20 5.29
N LYS A 140 -5.82 0.30 5.28
CA LYS A 140 -7.02 -0.49 5.58
C LYS A 140 -7.53 -1.35 4.41
N THR A 141 -6.88 -1.29 3.24
CA THR A 141 -7.31 -2.07 2.07
C THR A 141 -6.21 -2.92 1.44
N ILE A 142 -4.99 -2.43 1.37
CA ILE A 142 -3.89 -3.02 0.59
C ILE A 142 -3.54 -4.46 0.99
N TYR A 143 -3.81 -4.87 2.23
CA TYR A 143 -3.50 -6.21 2.73
C TYR A 143 -4.46 -7.29 2.19
N SER A 144 -5.64 -6.90 1.73
CA SER A 144 -6.65 -7.80 1.13
C SER A 144 -6.46 -8.04 -0.37
N ILE A 145 -5.39 -7.51 -0.97
CA ILE A 145 -5.06 -7.78 -2.38
C ILE A 145 -4.46 -9.18 -2.50
N THR A 146 -4.90 -9.95 -3.48
CA THR A 146 -4.29 -11.24 -3.81
C THR A 146 -2.83 -11.07 -4.22
N MET A 147 -1.97 -12.00 -3.78
CA MET A 147 -0.56 -12.06 -4.18
C MET A 147 -0.32 -13.10 -5.28
N GLU A 148 -1.32 -13.92 -5.63
CA GLU A 148 -1.15 -15.06 -6.50
C GLU A 148 -1.51 -14.77 -7.96
N GLU A 149 -0.73 -15.39 -8.86
CA GLU A 149 -0.86 -15.40 -10.30
C GLU A 149 -2.11 -16.18 -10.80
N ALA A 150 -2.96 -16.66 -9.90
CA ALA A 150 -4.11 -17.52 -10.20
C ALA A 150 -5.24 -16.74 -10.88
N GLY A 151 -5.06 -16.38 -12.15
CA GLY A 151 -6.16 -16.10 -13.10
C GLY A 151 -7.12 -14.96 -12.81
N PHE A 152 -7.18 -14.45 -11.59
CA PHE A 152 -8.01 -13.32 -11.21
C PHE A 152 -7.16 -12.05 -11.19
N LYS A 153 -7.50 -11.10 -12.06
CA LYS A 153 -6.85 -9.78 -12.17
C LYS A 153 -7.15 -8.86 -10.96
N LEU A 154 -7.08 -9.40 -9.72
CA LEU A 154 -7.36 -8.66 -8.47
C LEU A 154 -6.07 -8.16 -7.80
N SER A 155 -5.05 -7.80 -8.59
CA SER A 155 -3.75 -7.33 -8.09
C SER A 155 -3.73 -5.86 -7.66
N GLY A 156 -4.90 -5.28 -7.40
CA GLY A 156 -5.04 -3.88 -7.02
C GLY A 156 -6.23 -3.60 -6.11
N VAL A 157 -6.35 -2.35 -5.69
CA VAL A 157 -7.49 -1.82 -4.94
C VAL A 157 -8.43 -1.12 -5.92
N PHE A 158 -9.69 -1.43 -5.83
CA PHE A 158 -10.75 -0.73 -6.54
C PHE A 158 -11.13 0.56 -5.80
N MET A 159 -11.20 1.65 -6.51
CA MET A 159 -11.56 2.96 -6.00
C MET A 159 -12.76 3.50 -6.76
N GLU A 160 -13.80 3.89 -6.05
CA GLU A 160 -15.02 4.47 -6.64
C GLU A 160 -15.55 5.66 -5.82
N LYS A 161 -16.31 6.52 -6.49
CA LYS A 161 -17.14 7.54 -5.83
C LYS A 161 -18.48 6.95 -5.42
N ILE A 162 -18.89 7.22 -4.20
CA ILE A 162 -20.22 6.86 -3.74
C ILE A 162 -20.93 8.08 -3.15
N ASN A 163 -22.26 8.07 -3.19
CA ASN A 163 -23.09 9.04 -2.50
C ASN A 163 -23.89 8.33 -1.41
N LYS A 164 -23.82 8.85 -0.19
CA LYS A 164 -24.62 8.39 0.95
C LYS A 164 -25.31 9.61 1.56
N ASP A 165 -26.62 9.57 1.62
CA ASP A 165 -27.43 10.63 2.23
C ASP A 165 -27.13 12.05 1.72
N GLY A 166 -26.82 12.17 0.42
CA GLY A 166 -26.45 13.43 -0.22
C GLY A 166 -25.00 13.87 -0.06
N GLU A 167 -24.20 13.12 0.68
CA GLU A 167 -22.76 13.37 0.88
C GLU A 167 -21.89 12.51 0.00
N ASN A 168 -20.75 13.05 -0.42
CA ASN A 168 -19.83 12.41 -1.34
C ASN A 168 -18.67 11.76 -0.59
N PHE A 169 -18.46 10.48 -0.88
CA PHE A 169 -17.37 9.69 -0.32
C PHE A 169 -16.50 9.13 -1.42
N LEU A 170 -15.23 8.98 -1.12
CA LEU A 170 -14.32 8.10 -1.84
C LEU A 170 -14.32 6.76 -1.13
N ARG A 171 -14.54 5.69 -1.88
CA ARG A 171 -14.49 4.31 -1.41
C ARG A 171 -13.28 3.61 -1.98
N MET A 172 -12.54 2.87 -1.16
CA MET A 172 -11.54 1.90 -1.58
C MET A 172 -11.95 0.51 -1.15
N VAL A 173 -11.80 -0.48 -2.04
CA VAL A 173 -12.16 -1.88 -1.80
C VAL A 173 -11.07 -2.80 -2.33
N ALA A 174 -10.70 -3.80 -1.54
CA ALA A 174 -9.81 -4.87 -1.98
C ALA A 174 -10.35 -6.24 -1.55
N THR A 175 -10.08 -7.27 -2.33
CA THR A 175 -10.44 -8.65 -2.03
C THR A 175 -9.48 -9.62 -2.70
N ASP A 176 -9.30 -10.79 -2.08
CA ASP A 176 -8.62 -11.96 -2.64
C ASP A 176 -9.57 -13.16 -2.87
N GLY A 177 -10.89 -12.91 -2.77
CA GLY A 177 -11.94 -13.92 -2.88
C GLY A 177 -12.28 -14.63 -1.56
N HIS A 178 -11.43 -14.54 -0.54
CA HIS A 178 -11.63 -15.15 0.78
C HIS A 178 -11.87 -14.12 1.88
N ARG A 179 -11.46 -12.90 1.65
CA ARG A 179 -11.69 -11.73 2.49
C ARG A 179 -11.91 -10.49 1.65
N LEU A 180 -12.51 -9.49 2.24
CA LEU A 180 -12.68 -8.18 1.63
C LEU A 180 -12.41 -7.11 2.69
N SER A 181 -11.77 -6.03 2.29
CA SER A 181 -11.69 -4.81 3.07
C SER A 181 -12.19 -3.62 2.27
N LEU A 182 -12.96 -2.78 2.95
CA LEU A 182 -13.60 -1.60 2.38
C LEU A 182 -13.43 -0.44 3.36
N ILE A 183 -13.17 0.75 2.81
CA ILE A 183 -13.18 1.99 3.59
C ILE A 183 -13.81 3.12 2.80
N ASP A 184 -14.65 3.91 3.47
CA ASP A 184 -15.30 5.12 2.96
C ASP A 184 -14.79 6.34 3.70
N LYS A 185 -14.32 7.34 2.97
CA LYS A 185 -13.96 8.64 3.54
C LYS A 185 -14.68 9.77 2.82
N LYS A 186 -15.21 10.69 3.60
CA LYS A 186 -15.88 11.88 3.08
C LYS A 186 -14.83 12.81 2.47
N ILE A 187 -14.93 13.02 1.14
CA ILE A 187 -14.07 13.91 0.39
C ILE A 187 -14.97 14.83 -0.45
N PRO A 188 -15.25 16.05 0.02
CA PRO A 188 -16.23 16.92 -0.61
C PRO A 188 -15.97 17.17 -2.10
N ASP A 189 -14.71 17.39 -2.45
CA ASP A 189 -14.29 17.71 -3.81
C ASP A 189 -14.16 16.51 -4.76
N ILE A 190 -14.41 15.27 -4.29
CA ILE A 190 -14.27 14.08 -5.14
C ILE A 190 -15.15 14.09 -6.38
N GLN A 191 -16.23 14.88 -6.38
CA GLN A 191 -17.11 15.05 -7.54
C GLN A 191 -16.41 15.71 -8.73
N LYS A 192 -15.37 16.51 -8.48
CA LYS A 192 -14.57 17.17 -9.54
C LYS A 192 -13.73 16.17 -10.35
N ILE A 193 -13.42 15.01 -9.78
CA ILE A 193 -12.64 13.96 -10.44
C ILE A 193 -13.55 13.16 -11.37
N ASP A 194 -13.17 12.98 -12.64
CA ASP A 194 -13.88 12.10 -13.55
C ASP A 194 -13.58 10.62 -13.25
N MET A 195 -14.51 9.95 -12.59
CA MET A 195 -14.43 8.54 -12.20
C MET A 195 -15.83 7.92 -12.33
N LYS A 196 -16.25 7.60 -13.56
CA LYS A 196 -17.62 7.14 -13.84
C LYS A 196 -17.90 5.70 -13.41
N GLN A 197 -16.91 4.81 -13.52
CA GLN A 197 -17.07 3.36 -13.28
C GLN A 197 -16.13 2.82 -12.19
N GLY A 198 -15.49 3.71 -11.44
CA GLY A 198 -14.40 3.33 -10.56
C GLY A 198 -13.11 3.00 -11.33
N VAL A 199 -12.02 2.85 -10.61
CA VAL A 199 -10.70 2.55 -11.17
C VAL A 199 -9.97 1.55 -10.29
N MET A 200 -9.08 0.75 -10.89
CA MET A 200 -8.22 -0.17 -10.15
C MET A 200 -6.78 0.34 -10.11
N ILE A 201 -6.27 0.49 -8.90
CA ILE A 201 -4.90 0.98 -8.66
C ILE A 201 -4.03 -0.22 -8.28
N PRO A 202 -2.90 -0.47 -8.99
CA PRO A 202 -2.03 -1.60 -8.70
C PRO A 202 -1.39 -1.48 -7.31
N LYS A 203 -1.17 -2.63 -6.65
CA LYS A 203 -0.59 -2.72 -5.29
C LYS A 203 0.72 -1.96 -5.18
N LYS A 204 1.63 -2.12 -6.15
CA LYS A 204 2.93 -1.43 -6.18
C LYS A 204 2.73 0.09 -6.21
N GLY A 205 1.84 0.58 -7.07
CA GLY A 205 1.50 2.01 -7.17
C GLY A 205 0.95 2.57 -5.86
N LEU A 206 0.04 1.84 -5.20
CA LEU A 206 -0.48 2.23 -3.89
C LEU A 206 0.58 2.26 -2.81
N SER A 207 1.52 1.31 -2.82
CA SER A 207 2.63 1.30 -1.86
C SER A 207 3.52 2.53 -2.03
N GLU A 208 3.80 2.95 -3.26
CA GLU A 208 4.60 4.16 -3.51
C GLU A 208 3.82 5.45 -3.20
N LEU A 209 2.51 5.48 -3.51
CA LEU A 209 1.62 6.58 -3.12
C LEU A 209 1.53 6.71 -1.59
N ASN A 210 1.47 5.60 -0.87
CA ASN A 210 1.46 5.58 0.60
C ASN A 210 2.73 6.21 1.18
N LYS A 211 3.91 5.87 0.64
CA LYS A 211 5.18 6.49 1.05
C LYS A 211 5.16 8.01 0.86
N LEU A 212 4.56 8.49 -0.24
CA LEU A 212 4.40 9.93 -0.48
C LEU A 212 3.42 10.56 0.52
N ALA A 213 2.37 9.83 0.89
CA ALA A 213 1.33 10.29 1.82
C ALA A 213 1.73 10.21 3.31
N MET A 214 2.76 9.41 3.69
CA MET A 214 3.19 9.29 5.09
C MET A 214 3.67 10.60 5.73
N GLU A 215 4.08 11.58 4.94
CA GLU A 215 4.41 12.91 5.44
C GLU A 215 3.14 13.68 5.78
N ASN A 216 3.20 14.54 6.81
CA ASN A 216 2.07 15.38 7.19
C ASN A 216 1.69 16.40 6.09
N GLY A 217 0.46 16.91 6.16
CA GLY A 217 -0.07 17.90 5.23
C GLY A 217 -1.02 17.29 4.21
N ASN A 218 -1.17 17.94 3.06
CA ASN A 218 -2.11 17.55 2.01
C ASN A 218 -1.38 17.01 0.79
N ILE A 219 -2.08 16.20 0.02
CA ILE A 219 -1.65 15.66 -1.27
C ILE A 219 -2.65 16.12 -2.33
N LEU A 220 -2.16 16.60 -3.45
CA LEU A 220 -2.97 16.82 -4.64
C LEU A 220 -3.16 15.50 -5.37
N PHE A 221 -4.39 15.19 -5.71
CA PHE A 221 -4.80 13.92 -6.31
C PHE A 221 -5.65 14.16 -7.54
N GLY A 222 -5.39 13.46 -8.62
CA GLY A 222 -6.17 13.56 -9.86
C GLY A 222 -6.15 12.27 -10.66
N LEU A 223 -7.17 12.12 -11.50
CA LEU A 223 -7.26 11.03 -12.47
C LEU A 223 -7.42 11.63 -13.86
N LYS A 224 -6.66 11.10 -14.82
CA LYS A 224 -6.86 11.44 -16.23
C LYS A 224 -6.39 10.30 -17.14
N GLN A 225 -7.23 10.01 -18.13
CA GLN A 225 -7.01 8.84 -19.00
C GLN A 225 -6.90 7.56 -18.14
N ASN A 226 -5.82 6.80 -18.30
CA ASN A 226 -5.57 5.60 -17.50
C ASN A 226 -4.50 5.83 -16.42
N ASN A 227 -4.40 7.04 -15.88
CA ASN A 227 -3.39 7.38 -14.89
C ASN A 227 -4.01 8.03 -13.65
N LEU A 228 -3.48 7.62 -12.48
CA LEU A 228 -3.58 8.37 -11.26
C LEU A 228 -2.33 9.24 -11.12
N VAL A 229 -2.54 10.51 -10.84
CA VAL A 229 -1.45 11.47 -10.59
C VAL A 229 -1.60 12.02 -9.19
N ALA A 230 -0.50 12.03 -8.44
CA ALA A 230 -0.49 12.68 -7.14
C ALA A 230 0.77 13.56 -6.99
N ARG A 231 0.60 14.69 -6.29
CA ARG A 231 1.67 15.65 -6.01
C ARG A 231 1.72 16.02 -4.55
N LYS A 232 2.92 16.16 -4.04
CA LYS A 232 3.16 16.67 -2.69
C LYS A 232 4.45 17.49 -2.67
N GLY A 233 4.33 18.79 -2.43
CA GLY A 233 5.46 19.70 -2.62
C GLY A 233 5.98 19.62 -4.06
N LYS A 234 7.25 19.29 -4.24
CA LYS A 234 7.90 19.09 -5.53
C LYS A 234 7.77 17.66 -6.07
N ALA A 235 7.39 16.72 -5.21
CA ALA A 235 7.26 15.32 -5.60
C ALA A 235 6.02 15.10 -6.46
N LEU A 236 6.20 14.34 -7.53
CA LEU A 236 5.17 13.89 -8.47
C LEU A 236 5.24 12.37 -8.58
N ILE A 237 4.09 11.71 -8.48
CA ILE A 237 3.93 10.29 -8.83
C ILE A 237 2.84 10.14 -9.88
N VAL A 238 3.11 9.34 -10.89
CA VAL A 238 2.14 8.92 -11.92
C VAL A 238 2.04 7.42 -11.87
N ILE A 239 0.83 6.89 -11.72
CA ILE A 239 0.56 5.46 -11.60
C ILE A 239 -0.41 5.07 -12.70
N ARG A 240 -0.01 4.13 -13.56
CA ARG A 240 -0.88 3.53 -14.56
C ARG A 240 -1.92 2.65 -13.87
N LEU A 241 -3.19 2.88 -14.16
CA LEU A 241 -4.30 2.11 -13.63
C LEU A 241 -4.41 0.74 -14.32
N LEU A 242 -4.92 -0.25 -13.60
CA LEU A 242 -5.17 -1.57 -14.18
C LEU A 242 -6.41 -1.54 -15.06
N ASP A 243 -6.30 -2.07 -16.26
CA ASP A 243 -7.43 -2.32 -17.14
C ASP A 243 -8.07 -3.67 -16.81
N ALA A 244 -8.82 -3.70 -15.70
CA ALA A 244 -9.49 -4.89 -15.21
C ALA A 244 -10.83 -4.55 -14.57
N LYS A 245 -11.81 -5.45 -14.72
CA LYS A 245 -13.11 -5.29 -14.07
C LYS A 245 -13.06 -5.88 -12.66
N PHE A 246 -13.34 -5.05 -11.66
CA PHE A 246 -13.49 -5.51 -10.28
C PHE A 246 -14.81 -6.31 -10.13
N PRO A 247 -14.84 -7.39 -9.34
CA PRO A 247 -16.07 -8.16 -9.10
C PRO A 247 -17.14 -7.32 -8.41
N ASP A 248 -18.39 -7.73 -8.55
CA ASP A 248 -19.51 -7.10 -7.85
C ASP A 248 -19.49 -7.47 -6.35
N TYR A 249 -18.66 -6.73 -5.62
CA TYR A 249 -18.41 -6.96 -4.20
C TYR A 249 -19.63 -6.60 -3.33
N LYS A 250 -20.58 -5.82 -3.84
CA LYS A 250 -21.76 -5.38 -3.07
C LYS A 250 -22.64 -6.55 -2.67
N ASN A 251 -22.67 -7.59 -3.50
CA ASN A 251 -23.47 -8.80 -3.26
C ASN A 251 -22.91 -9.70 -2.16
N VAL A 252 -21.63 -9.56 -1.81
CA VAL A 252 -21.02 -10.37 -0.73
C VAL A 252 -21.10 -9.71 0.64
N ILE A 253 -21.45 -8.42 0.69
CA ILE A 253 -21.68 -7.70 1.94
C ILE A 253 -23.11 -8.00 2.40
N PRO A 254 -23.31 -8.69 3.55
CA PRO A 254 -24.63 -8.96 4.05
C PRO A 254 -25.45 -7.68 4.23
N THR A 255 -26.65 -7.66 3.70
CA THR A 255 -27.60 -6.58 4.00
C THR A 255 -28.07 -6.76 5.44
N LYS A 256 -28.15 -5.66 6.20
CA LYS A 256 -28.69 -5.68 7.56
C LYS A 256 -30.08 -6.34 7.55
N LYS A 257 -30.20 -7.49 8.22
CA LYS A 257 -31.51 -8.05 8.57
C LYS A 257 -31.90 -7.43 9.90
N GLU A 258 -33.03 -6.75 9.93
CA GLU A 258 -33.50 -5.93 11.06
C GLU A 258 -33.69 -6.70 12.38
N ASP A 259 -33.72 -8.06 12.37
CA ASP A 259 -34.21 -8.83 13.53
C ASP A 259 -33.18 -9.71 14.27
N LYS A 260 -31.94 -9.92 13.79
CA LYS A 260 -30.90 -10.66 14.53
C LYS A 260 -29.49 -10.30 14.06
N GLU A 261 -28.91 -9.29 14.65
CA GLU A 261 -27.47 -9.08 14.53
C GLU A 261 -26.77 -9.77 15.71
N ASN A 262 -26.05 -10.87 15.47
CA ASN A 262 -25.17 -11.46 16.47
C ASN A 262 -23.89 -10.60 16.53
N ILE A 263 -23.91 -9.55 17.35
CA ILE A 263 -22.78 -8.66 17.54
C ILE A 263 -21.95 -9.14 18.73
N ILE A 264 -20.70 -9.48 18.46
CA ILE A 264 -19.73 -9.87 19.46
C ILE A 264 -18.79 -8.69 19.70
N THR A 265 -18.77 -8.19 20.92
CA THR A 265 -17.85 -7.09 21.32
C THR A 265 -16.61 -7.69 21.95
N ILE A 266 -15.45 -7.32 21.44
CA ILE A 266 -14.17 -7.90 21.87
C ILE A 266 -13.04 -6.86 21.83
N ASN A 267 -12.09 -6.99 22.76
CA ASN A 267 -10.84 -6.21 22.71
C ASN A 267 -9.95 -6.68 21.56
N ARG A 268 -9.55 -5.75 20.69
CA ARG A 268 -8.74 -6.02 19.50
C ARG A 268 -7.40 -6.71 19.81
N ARG A 269 -6.67 -6.20 20.80
CA ARG A 269 -5.33 -6.68 21.12
C ARG A 269 -5.31 -8.14 21.60
N PRO A 270 -6.14 -8.57 22.57
CA PRO A 270 -6.23 -9.98 22.96
C PRO A 270 -6.55 -10.90 21.78
N LEU A 271 -7.52 -10.53 20.93
CA LEU A 271 -7.86 -11.33 19.75
C LEU A 271 -6.70 -11.42 18.76
N LEU A 272 -6.02 -10.31 18.48
CA LEU A 272 -4.87 -10.29 17.59
C LEU A 272 -3.73 -11.18 18.11
N GLU A 273 -3.42 -11.11 19.39
CA GLU A 273 -2.38 -11.91 20.03
C GLU A 273 -2.74 -13.41 20.03
N ALA A 274 -3.98 -13.75 20.30
CA ALA A 274 -4.47 -15.12 20.23
C ALA A 274 -4.42 -15.69 18.80
N MET A 275 -4.89 -14.95 17.80
CA MET A 275 -4.77 -15.35 16.38
C MET A 275 -3.31 -15.55 15.95
N ARG A 276 -2.37 -14.77 16.46
CA ARG A 276 -0.92 -14.98 16.22
C ARG A 276 -0.42 -16.28 16.83
N ARG A 277 -0.88 -16.66 18.06
CA ARG A 277 -0.52 -17.93 18.67
C ARG A 277 -1.08 -19.13 17.89
N MET A 278 -2.30 -19.02 17.34
CA MET A 278 -2.87 -20.05 16.47
C MET A 278 -2.02 -20.28 15.20
N MET A 279 -1.29 -19.28 14.73
CA MET A 279 -0.41 -19.40 13.54
C MET A 279 0.84 -20.24 13.79
N ILE A 280 1.25 -20.49 15.04
CA ILE A 280 2.54 -21.14 15.36
C ILE A 280 2.58 -22.58 14.86
N ILE A 281 1.47 -23.32 14.95
CA ILE A 281 1.38 -24.73 14.52
C ILE A 281 0.78 -24.90 13.13
N ARG A 282 0.57 -23.81 12.41
CA ARG A 282 0.01 -23.83 11.06
C ARG A 282 1.00 -24.42 10.04
N SER A 283 0.47 -25.11 9.02
CA SER A 283 1.20 -25.52 7.83
C SER A 283 0.36 -25.22 6.57
N ASP A 284 0.93 -25.39 5.37
CA ASP A 284 0.21 -25.15 4.12
C ASP A 284 -1.03 -26.04 3.95
N GLN A 285 -1.04 -27.22 4.57
CA GLN A 285 -2.17 -28.15 4.55
C GLN A 285 -3.20 -27.87 5.65
N TYR A 286 -2.77 -27.30 6.80
CA TYR A 286 -3.61 -27.08 7.99
C TYR A 286 -3.62 -25.57 8.30
N GLN A 287 -4.51 -24.85 7.63
CA GLN A 287 -4.54 -23.37 7.69
C GLN A 287 -5.67 -22.82 8.57
N GLY A 288 -6.63 -23.65 8.95
CA GLY A 288 -7.83 -23.26 9.65
C GLY A 288 -7.68 -23.27 11.18
N VAL A 289 -8.42 -22.37 11.81
CA VAL A 289 -8.67 -22.35 13.26
C VAL A 289 -10.15 -22.51 13.46
N LYS A 290 -10.55 -23.52 14.28
CA LYS A 290 -11.93 -23.64 14.75
C LYS A 290 -12.17 -22.56 15.80
N VAL A 291 -13.27 -21.84 15.66
CA VAL A 291 -13.68 -20.77 16.57
C VAL A 291 -15.07 -21.13 17.12
N ASN A 292 -15.16 -21.29 18.44
CA ASN A 292 -16.40 -21.53 19.15
C ASN A 292 -16.74 -20.26 19.95
N ILE A 293 -17.88 -19.65 19.67
CA ILE A 293 -18.35 -18.43 20.31
C ILE A 293 -19.56 -18.78 21.18
N GLY A 294 -19.38 -18.70 22.47
CA GLY A 294 -20.45 -18.92 23.46
C GLY A 294 -20.64 -17.68 24.33
N VAL A 295 -21.54 -17.80 25.30
CA VAL A 295 -21.84 -16.68 26.21
C VAL A 295 -20.58 -16.24 26.95
N ASP A 296 -20.19 -15.00 26.73
CA ASP A 296 -19.02 -14.32 27.32
C ASP A 296 -17.65 -14.95 27.01
N TYR A 297 -17.56 -15.86 26.03
CA TYR A 297 -16.28 -16.41 25.62
C TYR A 297 -16.16 -16.68 24.12
N LEU A 298 -14.94 -16.57 23.64
CA LEU A 298 -14.50 -17.05 22.33
C LEU A 298 -13.33 -18.01 22.53
N GLU A 299 -13.52 -19.26 22.12
CA GLU A 299 -12.52 -20.31 22.16
C GLU A 299 -11.98 -20.56 20.75
N MET A 300 -10.68 -20.67 20.63
CA MET A 300 -10.00 -20.96 19.37
C MET A 300 -9.21 -22.25 19.51
N VAL A 301 -9.35 -23.14 18.52
CA VAL A 301 -8.62 -24.41 18.47
C VAL A 301 -7.96 -24.55 17.12
N SER A 302 -6.66 -24.75 17.10
CA SER A 302 -5.89 -25.12 15.91
C SER A 302 -5.26 -26.47 16.10
N ILE A 303 -5.37 -27.35 15.11
CA ILE A 303 -4.85 -28.72 15.16
C ILE A 303 -3.99 -28.97 13.94
N ASN A 304 -2.77 -29.44 14.17
CA ASN A 304 -1.88 -29.92 13.12
C ASN A 304 -1.41 -31.33 13.51
N PRO A 305 -1.77 -32.38 12.77
CA PRO A 305 -1.44 -33.77 13.13
C PRO A 305 0.06 -34.04 13.31
N ASN A 306 0.91 -33.22 12.68
CA ASN A 306 2.36 -33.39 12.72
C ASN A 306 3.05 -32.57 13.82
N LEU A 307 2.42 -31.46 14.26
CA LEU A 307 3.02 -30.52 15.20
C LEU A 307 2.34 -30.46 16.56
N GLY A 308 1.06 -30.86 16.64
CA GLY A 308 0.27 -30.81 17.87
C GLY A 308 -0.95 -29.89 17.76
N ASN A 309 -1.45 -29.47 18.89
CA ASN A 309 -2.60 -28.57 18.97
C ASN A 309 -2.32 -27.37 19.87
N VAL A 310 -3.06 -26.32 19.66
CA VAL A 310 -3.17 -25.16 20.54
C VAL A 310 -4.63 -24.80 20.69
N ASP A 311 -5.02 -24.56 21.93
CA ASP A 311 -6.33 -24.04 22.31
C ASP A 311 -6.18 -22.81 23.19
N GLU A 312 -7.05 -21.85 22.99
CA GLU A 312 -7.07 -20.62 23.77
C GLU A 312 -8.47 -20.07 23.88
N LYS A 313 -8.81 -19.59 25.08
CA LYS A 313 -10.11 -18.98 25.38
C LYS A 313 -9.91 -17.55 25.81
N ILE A 314 -10.66 -16.64 25.22
CA ILE A 314 -10.63 -15.20 25.55
C ILE A 314 -12.03 -14.73 25.94
N GLU A 315 -12.09 -13.71 26.79
CA GLU A 315 -13.33 -13.08 27.22
C GLU A 315 -13.86 -12.14 26.15
N ILE A 316 -15.18 -12.20 25.93
CA ILE A 316 -15.90 -11.34 24.98
C ILE A 316 -17.20 -10.86 25.64
N LYS A 317 -17.93 -9.98 24.98
CA LYS A 317 -19.33 -9.68 25.32
C LYS A 317 -20.22 -10.23 24.23
N TYR A 318 -20.91 -11.30 24.56
CA TYR A 318 -21.85 -11.99 23.69
C TYR A 318 -22.84 -12.83 24.55
N ASP A 319 -24.11 -12.74 24.24
CA ASP A 319 -25.18 -13.41 24.96
C ASP A 319 -26.09 -14.28 24.05
N GLY A 320 -25.64 -14.47 22.78
CA GLY A 320 -26.38 -15.26 21.80
C GLY A 320 -26.13 -16.75 21.86
N GLU A 321 -26.63 -17.46 20.85
CA GLU A 321 -26.51 -18.93 20.72
C GLU A 321 -25.05 -19.31 20.38
N LEU A 322 -24.66 -20.55 20.66
CA LEU A 322 -23.33 -21.07 20.33
C LEU A 322 -23.11 -21.06 18.80
N ILE A 323 -22.03 -20.40 18.38
CA ILE A 323 -21.59 -20.35 16.97
C ILE A 323 -20.28 -21.13 16.85
N GLU A 324 -20.25 -22.09 15.93
CA GLU A 324 -19.02 -22.82 15.58
C GLU A 324 -18.63 -22.55 14.14
N MET A 325 -17.42 -22.08 13.91
CA MET A 325 -16.92 -21.71 12.57
C MET A 325 -15.44 -22.01 12.42
N GLY A 326 -15.01 -22.16 11.17
CA GLY A 326 -13.58 -22.19 10.84
C GLY A 326 -13.14 -20.92 10.14
N PHE A 327 -11.94 -20.44 10.46
CA PHE A 327 -11.36 -19.27 9.80
C PHE A 327 -9.87 -19.41 9.56
N ASN A 328 -9.36 -18.69 8.58
CA ASN A 328 -7.91 -18.49 8.43
C ASN A 328 -7.46 -17.36 9.38
N PRO A 329 -6.65 -17.65 10.40
CA PRO A 329 -6.25 -16.66 11.39
C PRO A 329 -5.43 -15.51 10.78
N ARG A 330 -4.75 -15.73 9.65
CA ARG A 330 -4.00 -14.69 8.93
C ARG A 330 -4.89 -13.53 8.51
N TYR A 331 -6.12 -13.81 8.09
CA TYR A 331 -7.04 -12.77 7.64
C TYR A 331 -7.48 -11.86 8.78
N PHE A 332 -7.70 -12.43 9.97
CA PHE A 332 -7.94 -11.65 11.19
C PHE A 332 -6.72 -10.80 11.57
N ILE A 333 -5.53 -11.40 11.58
CA ILE A 333 -4.29 -10.69 11.92
C ILE A 333 -4.11 -9.47 11.03
N ASP A 334 -4.24 -9.61 9.72
CA ASP A 334 -4.03 -8.53 8.76
C ASP A 334 -5.08 -7.40 8.96
N ALA A 335 -6.35 -7.76 9.13
CA ALA A 335 -7.43 -6.80 9.41
C ALA A 335 -7.21 -6.07 10.74
N LEU A 336 -6.99 -6.81 11.83
CA LEU A 336 -6.82 -6.26 13.18
C LEU A 336 -5.57 -5.38 13.31
N GLN A 337 -4.51 -5.66 12.55
CA GLN A 337 -3.32 -4.82 12.49
C GLN A 337 -3.55 -3.48 11.80
N SER A 338 -4.49 -3.42 10.86
CA SER A 338 -4.83 -2.19 10.14
C SER A 338 -5.80 -1.29 10.90
N MET A 339 -6.42 -1.79 11.96
CA MET A 339 -7.42 -1.06 12.75
C MET A 339 -6.79 -0.25 13.88
N ASP A 340 -7.45 0.87 14.19
CA ASP A 340 -7.06 1.80 15.25
C ASP A 340 -7.87 1.60 16.53
N SER A 341 -9.08 1.02 16.44
CA SER A 341 -10.00 0.78 17.55
C SER A 341 -9.43 -0.21 18.56
N ASP A 342 -9.55 0.08 19.85
CA ASP A 342 -9.24 -0.87 20.93
C ASP A 342 -10.35 -1.90 21.10
N ILE A 343 -11.60 -1.49 20.91
CA ILE A 343 -12.79 -2.36 20.93
C ILE A 343 -13.27 -2.51 19.49
N ILE A 344 -13.52 -3.76 19.11
CA ILE A 344 -14.04 -4.13 17.80
C ILE A 344 -15.32 -4.92 17.91
N TYR A 345 -16.08 -4.94 16.85
CA TYR A 345 -17.34 -5.65 16.72
C TYR A 345 -17.22 -6.68 15.61
N LEU A 346 -17.47 -7.96 15.95
CA LEU A 346 -17.64 -9.03 14.98
C LEU A 346 -19.14 -9.28 14.81
N ASN A 347 -19.61 -9.25 13.57
CA ASN A 347 -21.00 -9.58 13.25
C ASN A 347 -21.02 -10.88 12.42
N ILE A 348 -21.70 -11.90 12.94
CA ILE A 348 -21.79 -13.24 12.35
C ILE A 348 -23.25 -13.67 12.40
N ASN A 349 -23.90 -13.74 11.25
CA ASN A 349 -25.33 -14.10 11.18
C ASN A 349 -25.58 -15.61 11.38
N ASP A 350 -24.75 -16.46 10.78
CA ASP A 350 -24.81 -17.91 10.85
C ASP A 350 -23.43 -18.53 10.52
N GLN A 351 -23.34 -19.87 10.62
CA GLN A 351 -22.09 -20.63 10.42
C GLN A 351 -21.54 -20.57 8.99
N THR A 352 -22.32 -20.13 8.01
CA THR A 352 -21.93 -20.04 6.59
C THR A 352 -21.75 -18.61 6.12
N SER A 353 -22.23 -17.66 6.89
CA SER A 353 -22.12 -16.23 6.60
C SER A 353 -20.73 -15.70 6.87
N PRO A 354 -20.26 -14.69 6.12
CA PRO A 354 -18.99 -14.04 6.42
C PRO A 354 -19.02 -13.35 7.79
N CYS A 355 -17.86 -13.33 8.46
CA CYS A 355 -17.63 -12.50 9.64
C CYS A 355 -17.33 -11.06 9.20
N LEU A 356 -18.16 -10.12 9.64
CA LEU A 356 -17.92 -8.70 9.46
C LEU A 356 -17.14 -8.15 10.66
N ILE A 357 -16.18 -7.26 10.39
CA ILE A 357 -15.32 -6.64 11.40
C ILE A 357 -15.44 -5.13 11.27
N THR A 358 -15.80 -4.44 12.36
CA THR A 358 -15.87 -2.98 12.45
C THR A 358 -15.30 -2.51 13.78
N GLY A 359 -15.12 -1.20 13.94
CA GLY A 359 -14.66 -0.61 15.20
C GLY A 359 -15.00 0.88 15.26
N ASP A 360 -15.16 1.43 16.47
CA ASP A 360 -15.65 2.79 16.68
C ASP A 360 -14.72 3.89 16.15
N GLN A 361 -13.39 3.66 16.23
CA GLN A 361 -12.38 4.63 15.74
C GLN A 361 -12.10 4.43 14.24
N ASP A 362 -12.53 3.31 13.67
CA ASP A 362 -12.34 2.94 12.27
C ASP A 362 -13.54 3.37 11.41
N VAL A 363 -13.92 4.63 11.49
CA VAL A 363 -15.12 5.17 10.83
C VAL A 363 -15.05 4.96 9.31
N GLY A 364 -16.07 4.27 8.78
CA GLY A 364 -16.18 3.93 7.37
C GLY A 364 -15.47 2.65 6.96
N PHE A 365 -14.72 2.02 7.84
CA PHE A 365 -14.06 0.73 7.59
C PHE A 365 -15.01 -0.46 7.79
N LEU A 366 -14.87 -1.45 6.92
CA LEU A 366 -15.50 -2.75 7.02
C LEU A 366 -14.52 -3.83 6.55
N GLY A 367 -14.16 -4.73 7.45
CA GLY A 367 -13.51 -5.99 7.11
C GLY A 367 -14.53 -7.11 6.95
N LEU A 368 -14.31 -8.02 6.01
CA LEU A 368 -15.12 -9.21 5.80
C LEU A 368 -14.21 -10.42 5.64
N ILE A 369 -14.46 -11.48 6.37
CA ILE A 369 -13.69 -12.73 6.31
C ILE A 369 -14.67 -13.90 6.07
N MET A 370 -14.41 -14.62 4.98
CA MET A 370 -15.22 -15.82 4.66
C MET A 370 -14.85 -16.97 5.60
N PRO A 371 -15.87 -17.73 6.09
CA PRO A 371 -15.60 -18.96 6.82
C PRO A 371 -14.97 -20.00 5.93
N MET A 372 -14.25 -20.93 6.54
CA MET A 372 -13.68 -22.10 5.88
C MET A 372 -14.06 -23.38 6.61
N ARG A 373 -14.01 -24.50 5.91
CA ARG A 373 -14.18 -25.81 6.53
C ARG A 373 -12.89 -26.20 7.26
N VAL A 374 -13.00 -26.60 8.51
CA VAL A 374 -11.90 -27.04 9.40
C VAL A 374 -12.22 -28.40 9.96
#